data_67dd0f6f9583cb8915112c37e75b92de
#
_entry.id   67dd0f6f9583cb8915112c37e75b92de
#
_cell.length_a   1.000
_cell.length_b   1.000
_cell.length_c   1.000
_cell.angle_alpha   90.00
_cell.angle_beta   90.00
_cell.angle_gamma   90.00
#
_symmetry.space_group_name_H-M   'P 1'
#
loop_
_entity.id
_entity.type
_entity.pdbx_description
1 polymer ?
#
loop_
_entity_poly.entity_id
_entity_poly.type
_entity_poly.pdbx_seq_one_letter_code
_entity_poly.pdbx_strand_id
1 'polypeptide(L)'
;LEHRGAHMLAIKDMSGLLSPYDAYNLIRMLKKHLSVPIELHTHCTCGLGEMTYMKAVEAGVDIIDTALSPFGEITSQPATESMVMALQHSIYDTDIDVDRLWPIVDHFKHVRKELEDEFKLTMPSQINPAVRKYQIPGGMLTNLYNQLKAQGAEDRFDEVLAEMPNVRRDL
;
A
#
# COMPACT_ATOMS: atom_id res chain seq x y z
N LEU A 1 5.62 19.91 -11.88
CA LEU A 1 4.96 18.89 -12.73
C LEU A 1 3.73 19.48 -13.40
N GLU A 2 2.78 20.05 -12.65
CA GLU A 2 1.56 20.67 -13.18
C GLU A 2 1.88 21.69 -14.30
N HIS A 3 2.76 22.65 -14.06
CA HIS A 3 3.20 23.64 -15.08
C HIS A 3 3.87 23.01 -16.31
N ARG A 4 4.18 21.73 -16.29
CA ARG A 4 4.68 20.96 -17.42
C ARG A 4 3.62 20.09 -18.08
N GLY A 5 2.34 20.28 -17.71
CA GLY A 5 1.22 19.61 -18.32
C GLY A 5 0.84 18.27 -17.67
N ALA A 6 1.25 18.00 -16.41
CA ALA A 6 0.75 16.85 -15.67
C ALA A 6 -0.75 17.05 -15.40
N HIS A 7 -1.55 16.01 -15.68
CA HIS A 7 -3.01 16.02 -15.50
C HIS A 7 -3.44 15.55 -14.11
N MET A 8 -2.56 14.86 -13.41
CA MET A 8 -2.76 14.30 -12.08
C MET A 8 -1.40 14.12 -11.40
N LEU A 9 -1.36 14.15 -10.08
CA LEU A 9 -0.19 13.82 -9.28
C LEU A 9 -0.48 12.58 -8.45
N ALA A 10 0.26 11.50 -8.67
CA ALA A 10 0.19 10.29 -7.87
C ALA A 10 1.32 10.25 -6.84
N ILE A 11 0.97 9.99 -5.58
CA ILE A 11 1.89 9.69 -4.49
C ILE A 11 1.95 8.17 -4.38
N LYS A 12 3.14 7.59 -4.60
CA LYS A 12 3.32 6.14 -4.55
C LYS A 12 4.14 5.72 -3.34
N ASP A 13 3.47 5.19 -2.34
CA ASP A 13 4.05 4.62 -1.13
C ASP A 13 4.03 3.08 -1.18
N MET A 14 5.01 2.52 -1.87
CA MET A 14 5.13 1.07 -2.09
C MET A 14 5.41 0.25 -0.83
N SER A 15 5.79 0.90 0.26
CA SER A 15 6.22 0.23 1.49
C SER A 15 5.24 0.43 2.64
N GLY A 16 4.21 1.26 2.45
CA GLY A 16 3.32 1.66 3.53
C GLY A 16 4.04 2.46 4.63
N LEU A 17 5.00 3.31 4.25
CA LEU A 17 5.79 4.12 5.18
C LEU A 17 5.08 5.39 5.61
N LEU A 18 4.19 5.90 4.79
CA LEU A 18 3.46 7.12 5.04
C LEU A 18 2.53 6.93 6.25
N SER A 19 2.75 7.69 7.30
CA SER A 19 1.88 7.62 8.47
C SER A 19 0.57 8.36 8.21
N PRO A 20 -0.52 8.05 8.96
CA PRO A 20 -1.81 8.71 8.75
C PRO A 20 -1.72 10.24 8.84
N TYR A 21 -1.01 10.77 9.82
CA TYR A 21 -0.89 12.23 9.98
C TYR A 21 0.09 12.87 9.00
N ASP A 22 1.12 12.14 8.55
CA ASP A 22 1.99 12.62 7.47
C ASP A 22 1.22 12.69 6.15
N ALA A 23 0.36 11.70 5.87
CA ALA A 23 -0.55 11.72 4.73
C ALA A 23 -1.48 12.94 4.77
N TYR A 24 -2.13 13.16 5.92
CA TYR A 24 -2.99 14.33 6.12
C TYR A 24 -2.27 15.64 5.80
N ASN A 25 -1.09 15.84 6.39
CA ASN A 25 -0.32 17.06 6.21
C ASN A 25 0.17 17.22 4.77
N LEU A 26 0.67 16.15 4.16
CA LEU A 26 1.16 16.14 2.77
C LEU A 26 0.02 16.48 1.79
N ILE A 27 -1.12 15.78 1.88
CA ILE A 27 -2.26 16.02 1.00
C ILE A 27 -2.76 17.47 1.15
N ARG A 28 -2.94 17.95 2.39
CA ARG A 28 -3.35 19.35 2.61
C ARG A 28 -2.39 20.36 2.01
N MET A 29 -1.10 20.12 2.14
CA MET A 29 -0.08 21.00 1.56
C MET A 29 -0.17 20.97 0.02
N LEU A 30 -0.28 19.80 -0.58
CA LEU A 30 -0.40 19.65 -2.04
C LEU A 30 -1.68 20.29 -2.57
N LYS A 31 -2.83 20.05 -1.94
CA LYS A 31 -4.13 20.69 -2.33
C LYS A 31 -4.10 22.21 -2.23
N LYS A 32 -3.25 22.78 -1.38
CA LYS A 32 -3.06 24.24 -1.31
C LYS A 32 -2.29 24.81 -2.49
N HIS A 33 -1.42 24.02 -3.11
CA HIS A 33 -0.48 24.49 -4.13
C HIS A 33 -0.76 23.95 -5.53
N LEU A 34 -1.59 22.92 -5.67
CA LEU A 34 -1.91 22.26 -6.94
C LEU A 34 -3.40 22.34 -7.22
N SER A 35 -3.74 22.46 -8.50
CA SER A 35 -5.13 22.42 -9.00
C SER A 35 -5.47 21.08 -9.65
N VAL A 36 -4.49 20.26 -9.97
CA VAL A 36 -4.68 18.91 -10.54
C VAL A 36 -5.13 17.91 -9.45
N PRO A 37 -5.87 16.87 -9.81
CA PRO A 37 -6.21 15.80 -8.89
C PRO A 37 -4.99 15.14 -8.26
N ILE A 38 -5.12 14.74 -7.00
CA ILE A 38 -4.10 14.02 -6.24
C ILE A 38 -4.59 12.60 -5.97
N GLU A 39 -3.78 11.64 -6.36
CA GLU A 39 -3.95 10.21 -6.10
C GLU A 39 -2.98 9.77 -5.00
N LEU A 40 -3.45 8.92 -4.10
CA LEU A 40 -2.60 8.27 -3.11
C LEU A 40 -2.67 6.76 -3.29
N HIS A 41 -1.49 6.17 -3.50
CA HIS A 41 -1.24 4.73 -3.54
C HIS A 41 -0.37 4.34 -2.35
N THR A 42 -0.88 3.58 -1.40
CA THR A 42 -0.10 3.04 -0.28
C THR A 42 -0.34 1.56 -0.09
N HIS A 43 0.66 0.84 0.41
CA HIS A 43 0.58 -0.57 0.76
C HIS A 43 0.31 -0.77 2.25
N CYS A 44 -0.34 -1.89 2.60
CA CYS A 44 -0.68 -2.25 3.98
C CYS A 44 0.47 -2.95 4.73
N THR A 45 1.67 -2.99 4.17
CA THR A 45 2.80 -3.77 4.71
C THR A 45 3.11 -3.45 6.18
N CYS A 46 2.98 -2.17 6.58
CA CYS A 46 3.15 -1.73 7.97
C CYS A 46 1.88 -1.84 8.82
N GLY A 47 0.74 -2.23 8.24
CA GLY A 47 -0.56 -2.25 8.91
C GLY A 47 -1.15 -0.85 9.15
N LEU A 48 -0.80 0.14 8.34
CA LEU A 48 -1.28 1.52 8.46
C LEU A 48 -2.15 1.96 7.28
N GLY A 49 -2.31 1.14 6.25
CA GLY A 49 -2.89 1.51 4.95
C GLY A 49 -4.25 2.19 5.07
N GLU A 50 -5.22 1.56 5.73
CA GLU A 50 -6.58 2.06 5.90
C GLU A 50 -6.61 3.37 6.69
N MET A 51 -5.86 3.43 7.79
CA MET A 51 -5.77 4.64 8.62
C MET A 51 -5.13 5.79 7.84
N THR A 52 -4.12 5.50 7.01
CA THR A 52 -3.46 6.45 6.13
C THR A 52 -4.43 6.99 5.09
N TYR A 53 -5.21 6.11 4.44
CA TYR A 53 -6.24 6.53 3.49
C TYR A 53 -7.34 7.36 4.13
N MET A 54 -7.84 6.96 5.30
CA MET A 54 -8.85 7.75 6.01
C MET A 54 -8.37 9.16 6.28
N LYS A 55 -7.12 9.32 6.71
CA LYS A 55 -6.55 10.66 6.95
C LYS A 55 -6.27 11.44 5.67
N ALA A 56 -5.91 10.77 4.58
CA ALA A 56 -5.76 11.39 3.28
C ALA A 56 -7.12 11.88 2.72
N VAL A 57 -8.18 11.08 2.89
CA VAL A 57 -9.56 11.44 2.51
C VAL A 57 -10.02 12.67 3.28
N GLU A 58 -9.86 12.70 4.60
CA GLU A 58 -10.16 13.89 5.43
C GLU A 58 -9.37 15.14 5.00
N ALA A 59 -8.17 14.95 4.43
CA ALA A 59 -7.32 16.03 3.92
C ALA A 59 -7.70 16.50 2.51
N GLY A 60 -8.59 15.78 1.81
CA GLY A 60 -9.10 16.13 0.49
C GLY A 60 -8.35 15.48 -0.67
N VAL A 61 -7.78 14.27 -0.50
CA VAL A 61 -7.29 13.47 -1.62
C VAL A 61 -8.43 13.17 -2.60
N ASP A 62 -8.14 13.18 -3.88
CA ASP A 62 -9.18 12.98 -4.91
C ASP A 62 -9.36 11.50 -5.25
N ILE A 63 -8.28 10.71 -5.19
CA ILE A 63 -8.28 9.30 -5.59
C ILE A 63 -7.44 8.50 -4.58
N ILE A 64 -7.92 7.34 -4.19
CA ILE A 64 -7.18 6.32 -3.43
C ILE A 64 -7.20 5.00 -4.18
N ASP A 65 -6.07 4.32 -4.24
CA ASP A 65 -5.95 3.01 -4.87
C ASP A 65 -6.27 1.89 -3.88
N THR A 66 -7.15 1.00 -4.30
CA THR A 66 -7.56 -0.14 -3.48
C THR A 66 -7.45 -1.45 -4.27
N ALA A 67 -7.43 -2.57 -3.57
CA ALA A 67 -7.48 -3.89 -4.19
C ALA A 67 -8.64 -4.69 -3.62
N LEU A 68 -9.30 -5.53 -4.42
CA LEU A 68 -10.32 -6.44 -3.89
C LEU A 68 -9.71 -7.36 -2.82
N SER A 69 -10.44 -7.63 -1.74
CA SER A 69 -9.91 -8.31 -0.55
C SER A 69 -9.16 -9.62 -0.82
N PRO A 70 -9.49 -10.45 -1.84
CA PRO A 70 -8.68 -11.63 -2.14
C PRO A 70 -7.22 -11.33 -2.50
N PHE A 71 -6.94 -10.13 -3.03
CA PHE A 71 -5.60 -9.67 -3.40
C PHE A 71 -5.17 -8.40 -2.66
N GLY A 72 -6.00 -7.91 -1.75
CA GLY A 72 -5.75 -6.74 -0.91
C GLY A 72 -4.91 -7.06 0.32
N GLU A 73 -4.68 -6.03 1.13
CA GLU A 73 -4.01 -6.07 2.42
C GLU A 73 -2.54 -6.53 2.41
N ILE A 74 -1.92 -6.53 3.55
CA ILE A 74 -0.54 -7.01 3.84
C ILE A 74 0.49 -6.37 2.90
N THR A 75 0.83 -7.00 1.78
CA THR A 75 1.79 -6.47 0.81
C THR A 75 1.12 -5.75 -0.36
N SER A 76 -0.20 -5.62 -0.32
CA SER A 76 -1.02 -4.92 -1.31
C SER A 76 -1.67 -3.67 -0.71
N GLN A 77 -2.66 -3.11 -1.38
CA GLN A 77 -3.41 -1.94 -0.95
C GLN A 77 -4.55 -2.34 0.00
N PRO A 78 -5.14 -1.37 0.72
CA PRO A 78 -6.38 -1.58 1.48
C PRO A 78 -7.49 -2.22 0.64
N ALA A 79 -8.29 -3.09 1.28
CA ALA A 79 -9.39 -3.75 0.60
C ALA A 79 -10.44 -2.75 0.12
N THR A 80 -10.86 -2.87 -1.15
CA THR A 80 -11.85 -1.99 -1.78
C THR A 80 -13.16 -1.99 -0.99
N GLU A 81 -13.65 -3.18 -0.63
CA GLU A 81 -14.91 -3.35 0.09
C GLU A 81 -14.85 -2.69 1.47
N SER A 82 -13.72 -2.83 2.16
CA SER A 82 -13.50 -2.21 3.47
C SER A 82 -13.49 -0.69 3.38
N MET A 83 -12.82 -0.14 2.38
CA MET A 83 -12.77 1.31 2.18
C MET A 83 -14.13 1.87 1.78
N VAL A 84 -14.87 1.20 0.88
CA VAL A 84 -16.24 1.60 0.53
C VAL A 84 -17.12 1.63 1.78
N MET A 85 -17.15 0.56 2.58
CA MET A 85 -17.94 0.51 3.81
C MET A 85 -17.50 1.55 4.84
N ALA A 86 -16.21 1.82 4.97
CA ALA A 86 -15.68 2.80 5.91
C ALA A 86 -16.09 4.24 5.57
N LEU A 87 -16.31 4.53 4.28
CA LEU A 87 -16.69 5.85 3.78
C LEU A 87 -18.22 6.04 3.66
N GLN A 88 -18.99 4.94 3.70
CA GLN A 88 -20.46 5.00 3.63
C GLN A 88 -21.04 5.93 4.69
N HIS A 89 -22.12 6.64 4.33
CA HIS A 89 -22.85 7.57 5.19
C HIS A 89 -22.03 8.76 5.70
N SER A 90 -20.82 8.97 5.17
CA SER A 90 -20.01 10.16 5.41
C SER A 90 -20.14 11.15 4.27
N ILE A 91 -19.55 12.34 4.45
CA ILE A 91 -19.43 13.32 3.35
C ILE A 91 -18.45 12.86 2.24
N TYR A 92 -17.80 11.75 2.45
CA TYR A 92 -16.83 11.12 1.52
C TYR A 92 -17.38 9.83 0.92
N ASP A 93 -18.69 9.60 1.02
CA ASP A 93 -19.33 8.43 0.43
C ASP A 93 -19.00 8.33 -1.06
N THR A 94 -18.62 7.14 -1.49
CA THR A 94 -18.22 6.90 -2.89
C THR A 94 -19.37 6.60 -3.81
N ASP A 95 -20.60 6.47 -3.27
CA ASP A 95 -21.79 6.00 -3.97
C ASP A 95 -21.63 4.60 -4.61
N ILE A 96 -20.61 3.84 -4.22
CA ILE A 96 -20.42 2.47 -4.67
C ILE A 96 -21.30 1.54 -3.82
N ASP A 97 -22.16 0.81 -4.49
CA ASP A 97 -22.97 -0.23 -3.87
C ASP A 97 -22.09 -1.44 -3.56
N VAL A 98 -21.78 -1.63 -2.26
CA VAL A 98 -20.90 -2.72 -1.81
C VAL A 98 -21.46 -4.11 -2.15
N ASP A 99 -22.78 -4.26 -2.23
CA ASP A 99 -23.40 -5.54 -2.57
C ASP A 99 -23.07 -5.99 -4.00
N ARG A 100 -22.76 -5.06 -4.89
CA ARG A 100 -22.28 -5.37 -6.24
C ARG A 100 -20.84 -5.83 -6.28
N LEU A 101 -20.06 -5.59 -5.24
CA LEU A 101 -18.67 -6.04 -5.16
C LEU A 101 -18.58 -7.53 -4.78
N TRP A 102 -19.52 -8.06 -3.99
CA TRP A 102 -19.42 -9.43 -3.49
C TRP A 102 -19.32 -10.52 -4.58
N PRO A 103 -20.07 -10.49 -5.67
CA PRO A 103 -19.89 -11.46 -6.75
C PRO A 103 -18.50 -11.39 -7.39
N ILE A 104 -17.92 -10.17 -7.48
CA ILE A 104 -16.58 -9.96 -8.04
C ILE A 104 -15.53 -10.51 -7.06
N VAL A 105 -15.68 -10.21 -5.76
CA VAL A 105 -14.82 -10.74 -4.69
C VAL A 105 -14.83 -12.27 -4.69
N ASP A 106 -16.00 -12.89 -4.80
CA ASP A 106 -16.12 -14.34 -4.81
C ASP A 106 -15.46 -14.97 -6.06
N HIS A 107 -15.59 -14.33 -7.21
CA HIS A 107 -14.84 -14.74 -8.40
C HIS A 107 -13.34 -14.72 -8.15
N PHE A 108 -12.81 -13.60 -7.63
CA PHE A 108 -11.37 -13.47 -7.39
C PHE A 108 -10.84 -14.34 -6.24
N LYS A 109 -11.66 -14.76 -5.28
CA LYS A 109 -11.30 -15.81 -4.32
C LYS A 109 -10.98 -17.14 -5.01
N HIS A 110 -11.78 -17.51 -6.02
CA HIS A 110 -11.52 -18.73 -6.81
C HIS A 110 -10.25 -18.59 -7.63
N VAL A 111 -10.10 -17.48 -8.35
CA VAL A 111 -8.89 -17.19 -9.13
C VAL A 111 -7.64 -17.24 -8.26
N ARG A 112 -7.68 -16.63 -7.08
CA ARG A 112 -6.55 -16.67 -6.13
C ARG A 112 -6.20 -18.11 -5.75
N LYS A 113 -7.20 -18.92 -5.42
CA LYS A 113 -6.97 -20.31 -5.06
C LYS A 113 -6.35 -21.10 -6.21
N GLU A 114 -6.83 -20.92 -7.44
CA GLU A 114 -6.26 -21.56 -8.63
C GLU A 114 -4.78 -21.17 -8.81
N LEU A 115 -4.44 -19.89 -8.68
CA LEU A 115 -3.05 -19.41 -8.77
C LEU A 115 -2.15 -19.97 -7.65
N GLU A 116 -2.65 -20.01 -6.41
CA GLU A 116 -1.92 -20.58 -5.27
C GLU A 116 -1.64 -22.07 -5.50
N ASP A 117 -2.63 -22.82 -6.02
CA ASP A 117 -2.49 -24.25 -6.31
C ASP A 117 -1.55 -24.52 -7.51
N GLU A 118 -1.67 -23.76 -8.58
CA GLU A 118 -0.88 -23.91 -9.81
C GLU A 118 0.59 -23.55 -9.60
N PHE A 119 0.84 -22.39 -9.01
CA PHE A 119 2.19 -21.84 -8.86
C PHE A 119 2.84 -22.17 -7.49
N LYS A 120 2.15 -22.91 -6.61
CA LYS A 120 2.61 -23.21 -5.24
C LYS A 120 3.00 -21.94 -4.47
N LEU A 121 2.22 -20.87 -4.66
CA LEU A 121 2.49 -19.59 -4.04
C LEU A 121 2.22 -19.65 -2.52
N THR A 122 3.15 -19.09 -1.76
CA THR A 122 2.93 -18.82 -0.34
C THR A 122 2.76 -17.31 -0.19
N MET A 123 1.54 -16.87 0.07
CA MET A 123 1.27 -15.45 0.29
C MET A 123 1.70 -15.04 1.70
N PRO A 124 2.29 -13.85 1.86
CA PRO A 124 2.52 -13.28 3.19
C PRO A 124 1.21 -13.24 3.98
N SER A 125 1.27 -13.62 5.24
CA SER A 125 0.08 -13.69 6.11
C SER A 125 0.09 -12.69 7.26
N GLN A 126 1.15 -11.89 7.37
CA GLN A 126 1.34 -10.98 8.50
C GLN A 126 1.83 -9.60 8.04
N ILE A 127 1.32 -8.57 8.70
CA ILE A 127 1.87 -7.21 8.59
C ILE A 127 3.26 -7.17 9.22
N ASN A 128 4.12 -6.28 8.70
CA ASN A 128 5.47 -6.09 9.23
C ASN A 128 5.76 -4.61 9.52
N PRO A 129 5.41 -4.10 10.73
CA PRO A 129 5.69 -2.72 11.09
C PRO A 129 7.18 -2.34 11.09
N ALA A 130 8.09 -3.35 11.18
CA ALA A 130 9.53 -3.14 11.12
C ALA A 130 10.01 -2.63 9.74
N VAL A 131 9.19 -2.76 8.70
CA VAL A 131 9.47 -2.14 7.38
C VAL A 131 9.68 -0.64 7.51
N ARG A 132 8.98 0.05 8.41
CA ARG A 132 9.23 1.48 8.69
C ARG A 132 10.63 1.74 9.26
N LYS A 133 11.18 0.82 10.04
CA LYS A 133 12.54 0.93 10.58
C LYS A 133 13.60 0.79 9.49
N TYR A 134 13.43 -0.18 8.62
CA TYR A 134 14.39 -0.46 7.54
C TYR A 134 14.09 0.33 6.26
N GLN A 135 12.85 0.80 6.09
CA GLN A 135 12.38 1.57 4.95
C GLN A 135 12.56 0.86 3.60
N ILE A 136 12.36 -0.45 3.59
CA ILE A 136 12.49 -1.30 2.41
C ILE A 136 11.10 -1.85 2.04
N PRO A 137 10.65 -1.73 0.77
CA PRO A 137 9.42 -2.34 0.30
C PRO A 137 9.39 -3.85 0.52
N GLY A 138 8.21 -4.41 0.86
CA GLY A 138 8.05 -5.84 1.14
C GLY A 138 8.54 -6.74 0.00
N GLY A 139 8.27 -6.37 -1.26
CA GLY A 139 8.79 -7.11 -2.42
C GLY A 139 10.32 -7.09 -2.53
N MET A 140 10.96 -5.99 -2.14
CA MET A 140 12.43 -5.91 -2.09
C MET A 140 13.01 -6.77 -0.96
N LEU A 141 12.32 -6.86 0.19
CA LEU A 141 12.74 -7.76 1.27
C LEU A 141 12.72 -9.21 0.83
N THR A 142 11.69 -9.63 0.12
CA THR A 142 11.60 -10.98 -0.44
C THR A 142 12.73 -11.26 -1.44
N ASN A 143 13.00 -10.30 -2.32
CA ASN A 143 14.10 -10.41 -3.29
C ASN A 143 15.47 -10.49 -2.59
N LEU A 144 15.70 -9.64 -1.59
CA LEU A 144 16.93 -9.64 -0.80
C LEU A 144 17.13 -10.99 -0.10
N TYR A 145 16.08 -11.52 0.55
CA TYR A 145 16.14 -12.84 1.18
C TYR A 145 16.48 -13.94 0.18
N ASN A 146 15.82 -13.95 -0.98
CA ASN A 146 16.09 -14.95 -2.03
C ASN A 146 17.50 -14.84 -2.60
N GLN A 147 18.06 -13.62 -2.74
CA GLN A 147 19.42 -13.41 -3.19
C GLN A 147 20.43 -13.90 -2.14
N LEU A 148 20.23 -13.60 -0.86
CA LEU A 148 21.06 -14.10 0.22
C LEU A 148 21.02 -15.64 0.30
N LYS A 149 19.84 -16.22 0.17
CA LYS A 149 19.66 -17.67 0.13
C LYS A 149 20.40 -18.31 -1.04
N ALA A 150 20.34 -17.71 -2.23
CA ALA A 150 21.06 -18.20 -3.40
C ALA A 150 22.59 -18.15 -3.22
N GLN A 151 23.08 -17.30 -2.29
CA GLN A 151 24.50 -17.18 -1.93
C GLN A 151 24.88 -17.99 -0.67
N GLY A 152 23.92 -18.72 -0.06
CA GLY A 152 24.14 -19.46 1.18
C GLY A 152 24.41 -18.55 2.39
N ALA A 153 23.83 -17.35 2.39
CA ALA A 153 24.03 -16.31 3.41
C ALA A 153 22.69 -15.82 4.01
N GLU A 154 21.67 -16.68 4.01
CA GLU A 154 20.34 -16.37 4.55
C GLU A 154 20.34 -16.04 6.06
N ASP A 155 21.29 -16.61 6.80
CA ASP A 155 21.54 -16.34 8.22
C ASP A 155 21.96 -14.88 8.50
N ARG A 156 22.47 -14.19 7.48
CA ARG A 156 22.88 -12.78 7.56
C ARG A 156 21.75 -11.79 7.22
N PHE A 157 20.54 -12.26 6.98
CA PHE A 157 19.42 -11.39 6.56
C PHE A 157 19.17 -10.26 7.54
N ASP A 158 19.10 -10.56 8.84
CA ASP A 158 18.86 -9.55 9.88
C ASP A 158 20.02 -8.55 10.02
N GLU A 159 21.26 -9.00 9.81
CA GLU A 159 22.46 -8.16 9.79
C GLU A 159 22.38 -7.14 8.65
N VAL A 160 22.04 -7.61 7.44
CA VAL A 160 21.88 -6.74 6.27
C VAL A 160 20.75 -5.73 6.47
N LEU A 161 19.62 -6.16 7.02
CA LEU A 161 18.51 -5.25 7.33
C LEU A 161 18.90 -4.16 8.33
N ALA A 162 19.69 -4.51 9.35
CA ALA A 162 20.16 -3.56 10.35
C ALA A 162 21.09 -2.50 9.77
N GLU A 163 21.84 -2.83 8.71
CA GLU A 163 22.76 -1.91 8.03
C GLU A 163 22.07 -0.95 7.04
N MET A 164 20.90 -1.32 6.51
CA MET A 164 20.20 -0.51 5.50
C MET A 164 19.96 0.97 5.89
N PRO A 165 19.56 1.30 7.13
CA PRO A 165 19.43 2.70 7.53
C PRO A 165 20.73 3.50 7.48
N ASN A 166 21.87 2.84 7.73
CA ASN A 166 23.19 3.46 7.67
C ASN A 166 23.57 3.77 6.22
N VAL A 167 23.47 2.77 5.35
CA VAL A 167 23.73 2.93 3.90
C VAL A 167 22.88 4.06 3.32
N ARG A 168 21.61 4.14 3.69
CA ARG A 168 20.71 5.19 3.20
C ARG A 168 21.07 6.59 3.70
N ARG A 169 21.59 6.70 4.92
CA ARG A 169 22.06 7.99 5.45
C ARG A 169 23.30 8.48 4.73
N ASP A 170 24.12 7.57 4.23
CA ASP A 170 25.41 7.87 3.59
C ASP A 170 25.25 8.18 2.09
N LEU A 171 24.05 7.97 1.50
CA LEU A 171 23.66 8.31 0.13
C LEU A 171 22.90 9.62 0.04
#